data_ecf03bc205dc34522ee4a10577af6dbb
#
_entry.id   ecf03bc205dc34522ee4a10577af6dbb
#
_cell.length_a   1.000
_cell.length_b   1.000
_cell.length_c   1.000
_cell.angle_alpha   90.00
_cell.angle_beta   90.00
_cell.angle_gamma   90.00
#
_symmetry.space_group_name_H-M   'P 1'
#
loop_
_entity.id
_entity.type
_entity.pdbx_description
1 polymer ?
#
loop_
_entity_poly.entity_id
_entity_poly.type
_entity_poly.pdbx_seq_one_letter_code
_entity_poly.pdbx_strand_id
1 'polypeptide(L)'
;QMCIRDSRNNNSSRHGKYLEIMFDTQGSPVGAQITNYLLEKGRVVGQVRNERNFHIFYQLTKAATPQQREAFGLQGPEAYAYTAHSQCLDVPGIDDHADFAAAFQAMQTIGLSEDEQMSIVRMLASILWLGNVYFAENAQGDADIGNADVTDFCAYLLGVDPTAVQRALTQRIMETQRGGRRGSVYEVPLNPTQAAAVRDALSKAIYNNLFEWIVSRVNQSLQAHGQASTVIGVLDIYGFEIFENNSFEQLCINYVNEKLQQIFIELTLKKEQEEYAQEQIQWTPIKYFNNKIVCDLIESKRPPGIF
;
A
#
# COMPACT_ATOMS: atom_id res chain seq x y z
N GLN A 1 2.62 25.58 -19.45
CA GLN A 1 1.86 24.40 -19.01
C GLN A 1 2.88 23.36 -18.53
N MET A 2 3.11 23.27 -17.22
CA MET A 2 3.79 22.12 -16.67
C MET A 2 2.84 20.94 -16.87
N CYS A 3 3.18 20.05 -17.78
CA CYS A 3 2.47 18.80 -17.93
C CYS A 3 2.71 17.99 -16.65
N ILE A 4 1.68 17.52 -15.98
CA ILE A 4 1.78 16.67 -14.77
C ILE A 4 2.70 15.46 -15.02
N ARG A 5 2.83 15.03 -16.27
CA ARG A 5 3.75 13.98 -16.73
C ARG A 5 5.21 14.31 -16.57
N ASP A 6 5.59 15.61 -16.60
CA ASP A 6 6.99 16.03 -16.70
C ASP A 6 7.58 16.39 -15.34
N SER A 7 6.77 16.38 -14.26
CA SER A 7 7.23 16.67 -12.91
C SER A 7 7.34 15.38 -12.09
N ARG A 8 8.57 14.99 -11.77
CA ARG A 8 8.84 13.94 -10.80
C ARG A 8 8.50 14.48 -9.40
N ASN A 9 7.52 13.87 -8.74
CA ASN A 9 7.20 14.18 -7.35
C ASN A 9 8.08 13.34 -6.43
N ASN A 10 8.96 14.00 -5.68
CA ASN A 10 9.86 13.35 -4.73
C ASN A 10 9.14 12.86 -3.45
N ASN A 11 7.89 13.26 -3.23
CA ASN A 11 7.09 12.88 -2.07
C ASN A 11 5.68 12.47 -2.52
N SER A 12 5.57 11.30 -3.13
CA SER A 12 4.31 10.75 -3.60
C SER A 12 3.71 9.82 -2.55
N SER A 13 2.42 9.97 -2.24
CA SER A 13 1.69 9.00 -1.41
C SER A 13 1.69 7.63 -2.08
N ARG A 14 2.05 6.57 -1.33
CA ARG A 14 2.09 5.19 -1.84
C ARG A 14 0.78 4.43 -1.56
N HIS A 15 -0.32 5.17 -1.43
CA HIS A 15 -1.70 4.68 -1.36
C HIS A 15 -2.63 5.71 -1.97
N GLY A 16 -3.46 5.29 -2.92
CA GLY A 16 -4.50 6.13 -3.49
C GLY A 16 -5.65 6.28 -2.50
N LYS A 17 -6.10 7.50 -2.24
CA LYS A 17 -7.22 7.77 -1.35
C LYS A 17 -8.13 8.86 -1.89
N TYR A 18 -9.39 8.75 -1.55
CA TYR A 18 -10.40 9.76 -1.79
C TYR A 18 -11.01 10.15 -0.45
N LEU A 19 -10.90 11.42 -0.11
CA LEU A 19 -11.47 11.98 1.10
C LEU A 19 -12.73 12.77 0.75
N GLU A 20 -13.87 12.41 1.33
CA GLU A 20 -15.12 13.13 1.26
C GLU A 20 -15.32 13.89 2.57
N ILE A 21 -15.47 15.21 2.50
CA ILE A 21 -15.78 16.07 3.64
C ILE A 21 -17.23 16.51 3.48
N MET A 22 -18.05 16.21 4.47
CA MET A 22 -19.47 16.48 4.50
C MET A 22 -19.75 17.78 5.27
N PHE A 23 -20.56 18.65 4.68
CA PHE A 23 -20.93 19.94 5.24
C PHE A 23 -22.44 20.04 5.45
N ASP A 24 -22.86 20.77 6.48
CA ASP A 24 -24.25 21.14 6.69
C ASP A 24 -24.70 22.29 5.76
N THR A 25 -25.94 22.76 5.93
CA THR A 25 -26.51 23.87 5.16
C THR A 25 -25.86 25.22 5.47
N GLN A 26 -25.10 25.33 6.55
CA GLN A 26 -24.40 26.54 6.97
C GLN A 26 -22.92 26.55 6.52
N GLY A 27 -22.47 25.45 5.89
CA GLY A 27 -21.08 25.28 5.45
C GLY A 27 -20.13 24.84 6.56
N SER A 28 -20.65 24.32 7.67
CA SER A 28 -19.81 23.73 8.72
C SER A 28 -19.56 22.26 8.44
N PRO A 29 -18.31 21.75 8.65
CA PRO A 29 -18.03 20.34 8.47
C PRO A 29 -18.73 19.51 9.55
N VAL A 30 -19.47 18.48 9.13
CA VAL A 30 -20.22 17.58 10.03
C VAL A 30 -19.66 16.16 10.07
N GLY A 31 -18.80 15.79 9.15
CA GLY A 31 -18.13 14.49 9.11
C GLY A 31 -17.26 14.36 7.89
N ALA A 32 -16.58 13.23 7.80
CA ALA A 32 -15.79 12.88 6.62
C ALA A 32 -15.71 11.35 6.44
N GLN A 33 -15.32 10.91 5.24
CA GLN A 33 -15.10 9.52 4.91
C GLN A 33 -13.87 9.40 4.02
N ILE A 34 -13.03 8.40 4.29
CA ILE A 34 -11.87 8.04 3.48
C ILE A 34 -12.17 6.72 2.77
N THR A 35 -12.01 6.73 1.44
CA THR A 35 -11.99 5.53 0.62
C THR A 35 -10.58 5.33 0.09
N ASN A 36 -9.96 4.19 0.41
CA ASN A 36 -8.67 3.81 -0.15
C ASN A 36 -8.87 2.99 -1.43
N TYR A 37 -8.03 3.24 -2.43
CA TYR A 37 -8.12 2.54 -3.71
C TYR A 37 -6.99 1.55 -3.90
N LEU A 38 -5.77 2.00 -3.88
CA LEU A 38 -4.62 1.17 -4.20
C LEU A 38 -3.52 1.38 -3.17
N LEU A 39 -3.19 0.35 -2.41
CA LEU A 39 -1.98 0.31 -1.59
C LEU A 39 -0.89 -0.39 -2.38
N GLU A 40 0.29 0.20 -2.51
CA GLU A 40 1.45 -0.41 -3.15
C GLU A 40 2.03 -1.53 -2.27
N LYS A 41 1.32 -2.66 -2.18
CA LYS A 41 1.69 -3.79 -1.30
C LYS A 41 3.08 -4.36 -1.61
N GLY A 42 3.49 -4.30 -2.86
CA GLY A 42 4.80 -4.78 -3.32
C GLY A 42 5.96 -4.11 -2.59
N ARG A 43 5.81 -2.81 -2.23
CA ARG A 43 6.83 -2.04 -1.51
C ARG A 43 7.20 -2.61 -0.14
N VAL A 44 6.31 -3.36 0.51
CA VAL A 44 6.59 -3.99 1.81
C VAL A 44 7.79 -4.92 1.74
N VAL A 45 7.90 -5.68 0.65
CA VAL A 45 8.88 -6.78 0.50
C VAL A 45 10.02 -6.47 -0.48
N GLY A 46 9.86 -5.44 -1.31
CA GLY A 46 10.89 -5.06 -2.27
C GLY A 46 10.75 -3.60 -2.72
N GLN A 47 11.87 -2.92 -2.84
CA GLN A 47 11.96 -1.53 -3.28
C GLN A 47 13.07 -1.41 -4.33
N VAL A 48 12.95 -0.44 -5.22
CA VAL A 48 14.03 -0.09 -6.13
C VAL A 48 15.20 0.48 -5.31
N ARG A 49 16.42 0.28 -5.79
CA ARG A 49 17.62 0.81 -5.13
C ARG A 49 17.48 2.32 -4.89
N ASN A 50 17.88 2.77 -3.70
CA ASN A 50 17.74 4.14 -3.21
C ASN A 50 16.30 4.63 -2.97
N GLU A 51 15.30 3.72 -2.93
CA GLU A 51 13.98 4.02 -2.44
C GLU A 51 13.74 3.39 -1.07
N ARG A 52 13.00 4.09 -0.21
CA ARG A 52 12.58 3.54 1.09
C ARG A 52 11.36 2.63 0.94
N ASN A 53 11.25 1.68 1.84
CA ASN A 53 9.98 1.05 2.19
C ASN A 53 9.01 2.09 2.77
N PHE A 54 7.82 1.73 3.21
CA PHE A 54 6.93 2.63 3.93
C PHE A 54 7.64 3.26 5.13
N HIS A 55 7.48 4.57 5.28
CA HIS A 55 8.20 5.35 6.30
C HIS A 55 8.01 4.82 7.71
N ILE A 56 6.83 4.28 8.02
CA ILE A 56 6.50 3.75 9.34
C ILE A 56 7.49 2.68 9.83
N PHE A 57 8.09 1.88 8.94
CA PHE A 57 9.09 0.87 9.33
C PHE A 57 10.38 1.51 9.83
N TYR A 58 10.82 2.61 9.20
CA TYR A 58 12.02 3.37 9.64
C TYR A 58 11.71 4.18 10.89
N GLN A 59 10.56 4.80 10.97
CA GLN A 59 10.07 5.52 12.14
C GLN A 59 10.03 4.58 13.35
N LEU A 60 9.43 3.41 13.21
CA LEU A 60 9.36 2.40 14.27
C LEU A 60 10.75 1.94 14.71
N THR A 61 11.61 1.53 13.77
CA THR A 61 12.94 0.97 14.11
C THR A 61 13.89 1.98 14.71
N LYS A 62 13.74 3.27 14.41
CA LYS A 62 14.56 4.35 14.96
C LYS A 62 14.00 4.93 16.26
N ALA A 63 12.68 5.15 16.32
CA ALA A 63 12.03 5.92 17.39
C ALA A 63 11.27 5.09 18.42
N ALA A 64 11.21 3.75 18.29
CA ALA A 64 10.55 2.89 19.27
C ALA A 64 11.08 3.12 20.69
N THR A 65 10.18 3.15 21.66
CA THR A 65 10.52 3.27 23.08
C THR A 65 11.32 2.05 23.58
N PRO A 66 12.09 2.17 24.67
CA PRO A 66 12.80 1.01 25.23
C PRO A 66 11.87 -0.17 25.52
N GLN A 67 10.67 0.09 26.01
CA GLN A 67 9.65 -0.93 26.26
C GLN A 67 9.20 -1.64 24.98
N GLN A 68 8.95 -0.89 23.89
CA GLN A 68 8.59 -1.46 22.60
C GLN A 68 9.73 -2.28 21.99
N ARG A 69 10.97 -1.79 22.13
CA ARG A 69 12.17 -2.50 21.68
C ARG A 69 12.34 -3.85 22.38
N GLU A 70 12.17 -3.88 23.69
CA GLU A 70 12.24 -5.12 24.48
C GLU A 70 11.09 -6.06 24.13
N ALA A 71 9.84 -5.58 24.13
CA ALA A 71 8.65 -6.41 23.89
C ALA A 71 8.61 -7.03 22.48
N PHE A 72 9.10 -6.33 21.47
CA PHE A 72 9.01 -6.76 20.07
C PHE A 72 10.36 -7.04 19.41
N GLY A 73 11.45 -7.09 20.18
CA GLY A 73 12.79 -7.38 19.70
C GLY A 73 13.29 -6.37 18.67
N LEU A 74 12.87 -5.09 18.74
CA LEU A 74 13.15 -4.12 17.69
C LEU A 74 14.62 -3.65 17.73
N GLN A 75 15.24 -3.71 16.56
CA GLN A 75 16.61 -3.25 16.28
C GLN A 75 16.57 -2.05 15.32
N GLY A 76 17.73 -1.60 14.85
CA GLY A 76 17.83 -0.58 13.81
C GLY A 76 17.33 -1.08 12.46
N PRO A 77 17.01 -0.16 11.53
CA PRO A 77 16.43 -0.54 10.22
C PRO A 77 17.37 -1.39 9.35
N GLU A 78 18.68 -1.35 9.62
CA GLU A 78 19.71 -2.18 8.96
C GLU A 78 19.61 -3.66 9.29
N ALA A 79 18.96 -4.02 10.40
CA ALA A 79 18.82 -5.40 10.85
C ALA A 79 17.73 -6.19 10.13
N TYR A 80 16.91 -5.53 9.33
CA TYR A 80 15.77 -6.16 8.65
C TYR A 80 15.91 -6.12 7.14
N ALA A 81 15.72 -7.29 6.51
CA ALA A 81 15.85 -7.43 5.05
C ALA A 81 14.92 -6.45 4.29
N TYR A 82 13.70 -6.26 4.75
CA TYR A 82 12.72 -5.39 4.08
C TYR A 82 13.00 -3.89 4.17
N THR A 83 13.89 -3.45 5.05
CA THR A 83 14.32 -2.04 5.14
C THR A 83 15.74 -1.81 4.63
N ALA A 84 16.60 -2.82 4.72
CA ALA A 84 18.01 -2.70 4.34
C ALA A 84 18.26 -2.95 2.83
N HIS A 85 17.39 -3.72 2.17
CA HIS A 85 17.58 -4.19 0.80
C HIS A 85 17.85 -3.06 -0.21
N SER A 86 17.12 -1.97 -0.13
CA SER A 86 17.23 -0.84 -1.07
C SER A 86 18.42 0.08 -0.80
N GLN A 87 19.14 -0.09 0.32
CA GLN A 87 20.26 0.74 0.77
C GLN A 87 19.88 2.22 1.03
N CYS A 88 18.60 2.50 1.30
CA CYS A 88 18.08 3.83 1.60
C CYS A 88 17.47 3.88 3.00
N LEU A 89 18.32 4.01 4.04
CA LEU A 89 17.87 4.05 5.44
C LEU A 89 17.50 5.46 5.89
N ASP A 90 18.14 6.47 5.32
CA ASP A 90 17.95 7.87 5.65
C ASP A 90 17.63 8.71 4.42
N VAL A 91 16.76 9.70 4.60
CA VAL A 91 16.40 10.64 3.54
C VAL A 91 16.57 12.06 4.09
N PRO A 92 17.32 12.94 3.43
CA PRO A 92 17.47 14.33 3.84
C PRO A 92 16.10 15.02 3.94
N GLY A 93 15.86 15.70 5.06
CA GLY A 93 14.62 16.45 5.30
C GLY A 93 13.48 15.63 5.90
N ILE A 94 13.68 14.34 6.20
CA ILE A 94 12.72 13.51 6.94
C ILE A 94 13.26 13.27 8.35
N ASP A 95 12.47 13.60 9.37
CA ASP A 95 12.73 13.31 10.77
C ASP A 95 11.85 12.14 11.23
N ASP A 96 12.40 10.93 11.16
CA ASP A 96 11.67 9.70 11.52
C ASP A 96 11.20 9.70 13.00
N HIS A 97 11.91 10.39 13.90
CA HIS A 97 11.50 10.48 15.32
C HIS A 97 10.31 11.41 15.50
N ALA A 98 10.36 12.60 14.90
CA ALA A 98 9.25 13.56 14.96
C ALA A 98 8.01 13.01 14.28
N ASP A 99 8.17 12.37 13.12
CA ASP A 99 7.06 11.76 12.37
C ASP A 99 6.42 10.59 13.13
N PHE A 100 7.21 9.77 13.82
CA PHE A 100 6.69 8.68 14.67
C PHE A 100 5.86 9.23 15.82
N ALA A 101 6.35 10.27 16.50
CA ALA A 101 5.62 10.92 17.58
C ALA A 101 4.30 11.52 17.08
N ALA A 102 4.32 12.19 15.92
CA ALA A 102 3.14 12.75 15.28
C ALA A 102 2.11 11.66 14.89
N ALA A 103 2.57 10.51 14.38
CA ALA A 103 1.70 9.38 14.05
C ALA A 103 0.98 8.83 15.30
N PHE A 104 1.69 8.67 16.42
CA PHE A 104 1.09 8.22 17.69
C PHE A 104 0.11 9.25 18.27
N GLN A 105 0.44 10.53 18.19
CA GLN A 105 -0.49 11.60 18.59
C GLN A 105 -1.76 11.59 17.73
N ALA A 106 -1.63 11.37 16.41
CA ALA A 106 -2.78 11.22 15.52
C ALA A 106 -3.64 10.01 15.89
N MET A 107 -3.03 8.86 16.21
CA MET A 107 -3.75 7.67 16.68
C MET A 107 -4.56 7.96 17.95
N GLN A 108 -4.00 8.69 18.91
CA GLN A 108 -4.71 9.13 20.12
C GLN A 108 -5.89 10.06 19.77
N THR A 109 -5.68 10.99 18.86
CA THR A 109 -6.71 11.94 18.43
C THR A 109 -7.93 11.25 17.81
N ILE A 110 -7.73 10.17 17.06
CA ILE A 110 -8.82 9.36 16.49
C ILE A 110 -9.38 8.31 17.46
N GLY A 111 -8.92 8.31 18.72
CA GLY A 111 -9.45 7.46 19.78
C GLY A 111 -8.94 6.03 19.79
N LEU A 112 -7.75 5.75 19.21
CA LEU A 112 -7.10 4.45 19.37
C LEU A 112 -6.54 4.31 20.79
N SER A 113 -6.90 3.23 21.47
CA SER A 113 -6.38 2.90 22.81
C SER A 113 -4.87 2.56 22.75
N GLU A 114 -4.20 2.60 23.89
CA GLU A 114 -2.79 2.19 23.99
C GLU A 114 -2.58 0.74 23.56
N ASP A 115 -3.52 -0.16 23.89
CA ASP A 115 -3.46 -1.57 23.48
C ASP A 115 -3.59 -1.74 21.96
N GLU A 116 -4.46 -0.94 21.31
CA GLU A 116 -4.58 -0.93 19.86
C GLU A 116 -3.30 -0.39 19.20
N GLN A 117 -2.72 0.69 19.73
CA GLN A 117 -1.44 1.24 19.26
C GLN A 117 -0.29 0.23 19.41
N MET A 118 -0.21 -0.46 20.55
CA MET A 118 0.77 -1.53 20.76
C MET A 118 0.54 -2.73 19.83
N SER A 119 -0.71 -3.04 19.51
CA SER A 119 -1.05 -4.09 18.54
C SER A 119 -0.60 -3.73 17.12
N ILE A 120 -0.73 -2.46 16.72
CA ILE A 120 -0.20 -1.95 15.43
C ILE A 120 1.32 -2.14 15.39
N VAL A 121 2.04 -1.71 16.45
CA VAL A 121 3.50 -1.88 16.54
C VAL A 121 3.89 -3.35 16.44
N ARG A 122 3.18 -4.22 17.14
CA ARG A 122 3.41 -5.68 17.12
C ARG A 122 3.24 -6.26 15.72
N MET A 123 2.22 -5.85 14.98
CA MET A 123 2.01 -6.30 13.59
C MET A 123 3.11 -5.79 12.66
N LEU A 124 3.53 -4.52 12.78
CA LEU A 124 4.65 -3.98 12.01
C LEU A 124 5.97 -4.71 12.33
N ALA A 125 6.24 -5.00 13.60
CA ALA A 125 7.39 -5.78 14.02
C ALA A 125 7.36 -7.19 13.43
N SER A 126 6.20 -7.86 13.43
CA SER A 126 6.06 -9.20 12.85
C SER A 126 6.40 -9.24 11.36
N ILE A 127 6.04 -8.18 10.59
CA ILE A 127 6.40 -8.05 9.18
C ILE A 127 7.91 -7.94 9.00
N LEU A 128 8.57 -7.10 9.82
CA LEU A 128 10.02 -6.91 9.77
C LEU A 128 10.76 -8.23 10.06
N TRP A 129 10.33 -8.95 11.10
CA TRP A 129 10.92 -10.24 11.48
C TRP A 129 10.63 -11.34 10.44
N LEU A 130 9.43 -11.36 9.83
CA LEU A 130 9.12 -12.27 8.72
C LEU A 130 10.08 -12.09 7.55
N GLY A 131 10.47 -10.84 7.23
CA GLY A 131 11.46 -10.56 6.19
C GLY A 131 12.82 -11.21 6.43
N ASN A 132 13.16 -11.49 7.69
CA ASN A 132 14.42 -12.12 8.09
C ASN A 132 14.37 -13.66 8.11
N VAL A 133 13.20 -14.28 7.92
CA VAL A 133 13.08 -15.74 7.76
C VAL A 133 13.71 -16.14 6.44
N TYR A 134 14.65 -17.06 6.47
CA TYR A 134 15.26 -17.62 5.26
C TYR A 134 15.03 -19.12 5.16
N PHE A 135 15.14 -19.64 3.94
CA PHE A 135 14.89 -21.03 3.61
C PHE A 135 16.13 -21.66 2.99
N ALA A 136 16.48 -22.86 3.49
CA ALA A 136 17.51 -23.71 2.94
C ALA A 136 16.86 -24.82 2.09
N GLU A 137 17.59 -25.36 1.13
CA GLU A 137 17.15 -26.51 0.35
C GLU A 137 17.59 -27.79 1.06
N ASN A 138 16.66 -28.70 1.28
CA ASN A 138 16.96 -30.02 1.82
C ASN A 138 17.37 -31.03 0.72
N ALA A 139 17.67 -32.26 1.11
CA ALA A 139 18.13 -33.31 0.18
C ALA A 139 17.08 -33.71 -0.88
N GLN A 140 15.80 -33.36 -0.66
CA GLN A 140 14.67 -33.61 -1.56
C GLN A 140 14.38 -32.43 -2.50
N GLY A 141 15.07 -31.28 -2.31
CA GLY A 141 14.80 -30.04 -3.04
C GLY A 141 13.70 -29.18 -2.40
N ASP A 142 13.21 -29.57 -1.21
CA ASP A 142 12.18 -28.86 -0.48
C ASP A 142 12.76 -27.79 0.45
N ALA A 143 11.92 -26.83 0.86
CA ALA A 143 12.31 -25.76 1.74
C ALA A 143 12.31 -26.19 3.20
N ASP A 144 13.45 -26.04 3.86
CA ASP A 144 13.57 -26.07 5.31
C ASP A 144 13.81 -24.66 5.85
N ILE A 145 13.23 -24.35 7.01
CA ILE A 145 13.45 -23.06 7.68
C ILE A 145 14.87 -23.04 8.26
N GLY A 146 15.70 -22.10 7.79
CA GLY A 146 17.09 -22.00 8.20
C GLY A 146 17.31 -21.30 9.56
N ASN A 147 16.28 -20.62 10.09
CA ASN A 147 16.32 -19.90 11.37
C ASN A 147 14.97 -20.05 12.11
N ALA A 148 14.79 -21.20 12.75
CA ALA A 148 13.55 -21.57 13.44
C ALA A 148 13.21 -20.61 14.60
N ASP A 149 14.21 -20.09 15.30
CA ASP A 149 14.08 -19.11 16.38
C ASP A 149 13.38 -17.82 15.92
N VAL A 150 13.74 -17.31 14.73
CA VAL A 150 13.09 -16.14 14.12
C VAL A 150 11.64 -16.45 13.75
N THR A 151 11.38 -17.65 13.23
CA THR A 151 10.01 -18.07 12.85
C THR A 151 9.14 -18.24 14.09
N ASP A 152 9.67 -18.81 15.17
CA ASP A 152 8.97 -18.96 16.45
C ASP A 152 8.67 -17.58 17.06
N PHE A 153 9.61 -16.64 16.94
CA PHE A 153 9.36 -15.27 17.36
C PHE A 153 8.29 -14.56 16.51
N CYS A 154 8.26 -14.78 15.20
CA CYS A 154 7.18 -14.31 14.35
C CYS A 154 5.82 -14.87 14.81
N ALA A 155 5.76 -16.16 15.14
CA ALA A 155 4.55 -16.81 15.64
C ALA A 155 4.09 -16.19 16.98
N TYR A 156 5.02 -15.93 17.88
CA TYR A 156 4.76 -15.19 19.12
C TYR A 156 4.17 -13.79 18.86
N LEU A 157 4.77 -13.02 17.96
CA LEU A 157 4.27 -11.69 17.59
C LEU A 157 2.87 -11.73 16.94
N LEU A 158 2.60 -12.75 16.14
CA LEU A 158 1.31 -12.95 15.49
C LEU A 158 0.25 -13.57 16.43
N GLY A 159 0.67 -14.12 17.58
CA GLY A 159 -0.21 -14.81 18.53
C GLY A 159 -0.76 -16.14 17.99
N VAL A 160 0.04 -16.85 17.20
CA VAL A 160 -0.35 -18.13 16.56
C VAL A 160 0.63 -19.25 16.92
N ASP A 161 0.24 -20.49 16.66
CA ASP A 161 1.08 -21.65 16.88
C ASP A 161 2.32 -21.62 15.96
N PRO A 162 3.56 -21.78 16.47
CA PRO A 162 4.78 -21.82 15.69
C PRO A 162 4.75 -22.89 14.59
N THR A 163 4.22 -24.09 14.87
CA THR A 163 4.15 -25.16 13.88
C THR A 163 3.18 -24.83 12.73
N ALA A 164 2.12 -24.06 13.01
CA ALA A 164 1.21 -23.57 11.99
C ALA A 164 1.90 -22.57 11.05
N VAL A 165 2.73 -21.67 11.59
CA VAL A 165 3.51 -20.71 10.78
C VAL A 165 4.54 -21.46 9.92
N GLN A 166 5.30 -22.39 10.50
CA GLN A 166 6.29 -23.18 9.79
C GLN A 166 5.63 -23.95 8.62
N ARG A 167 4.52 -24.62 8.86
CA ARG A 167 3.77 -25.34 7.80
C ARG A 167 3.25 -24.38 6.72
N ALA A 168 2.68 -23.24 7.12
CA ALA A 168 2.16 -22.25 6.18
C ALA A 168 3.26 -21.68 5.26
N LEU A 169 4.51 -21.59 5.74
CA LEU A 169 5.63 -21.07 4.97
C LEU A 169 6.30 -22.13 4.09
N THR A 170 6.24 -23.44 4.46
CA THR A 170 6.97 -24.50 3.77
C THR A 170 6.10 -25.45 2.96
N GLN A 171 4.77 -25.36 3.10
CA GLN A 171 3.84 -26.28 2.46
C GLN A 171 2.64 -25.54 1.87
N ARG A 172 2.06 -26.08 0.81
CA ARG A 172 0.78 -25.66 0.27
C ARG A 172 -0.25 -26.77 0.43
N ILE A 173 -1.48 -26.38 0.74
CA ILE A 173 -2.61 -27.31 0.82
C ILE A 173 -3.22 -27.42 -0.58
N MET A 174 -3.33 -28.65 -1.10
CA MET A 174 -4.07 -28.97 -2.31
C MET A 174 -5.29 -29.79 -1.99
N GLU A 175 -6.46 -29.30 -2.35
CA GLU A 175 -7.73 -30.00 -2.24
C GLU A 175 -8.13 -30.53 -3.62
N THR A 176 -8.30 -31.85 -3.75
CA THR A 176 -8.77 -32.44 -5.01
C THR A 176 -10.30 -32.43 -5.01
N GLN A 177 -10.90 -31.92 -6.09
CA GLN A 177 -12.34 -32.03 -6.31
C GLN A 177 -12.63 -33.23 -7.20
N ARG A 178 -13.44 -34.17 -6.72
CA ARG A 178 -13.93 -35.31 -7.52
C ARG A 178 -15.45 -35.30 -7.52
N GLY A 179 -16.05 -34.95 -8.66
CA GLY A 179 -17.49 -35.03 -8.87
C GLY A 179 -18.35 -34.20 -7.90
N GLY A 180 -17.91 -32.94 -7.56
CA GLY A 180 -18.67 -32.04 -6.69
C GLY A 180 -18.61 -32.36 -5.19
N ARG A 181 -17.82 -33.36 -4.77
CA ARG A 181 -17.54 -33.65 -3.36
C ARG A 181 -16.12 -33.23 -2.98
N ARG A 182 -15.93 -32.79 -1.74
CA ARG A 182 -14.60 -32.56 -1.16
C ARG A 182 -13.77 -33.84 -1.33
N GLY A 183 -12.64 -33.71 -2.04
CA GLY A 183 -11.70 -34.80 -2.21
C GLY A 183 -10.66 -34.85 -1.08
N SER A 184 -9.60 -35.62 -1.30
CA SER A 184 -8.49 -35.70 -0.36
C SER A 184 -7.72 -34.39 -0.30
N VAL A 185 -7.27 -34.01 0.91
CA VAL A 185 -6.39 -32.87 1.16
C VAL A 185 -4.96 -33.38 1.18
N TYR A 186 -4.08 -32.78 0.39
CA TYR A 186 -2.65 -33.11 0.34
C TYR A 186 -1.83 -31.88 0.75
N GLU A 187 -0.83 -32.09 1.56
CA GLU A 187 0.21 -31.11 1.87
C GLU A 187 1.36 -31.33 0.88
N VAL A 188 1.66 -30.34 0.09
CA VAL A 188 2.72 -30.37 -0.92
C VAL A 188 3.85 -29.47 -0.46
N PRO A 189 5.07 -30.00 -0.24
CA PRO A 189 6.22 -29.19 0.13
C PRO A 189 6.52 -28.12 -0.95
N LEU A 190 7.03 -27.00 -0.51
CA LEU A 190 7.49 -25.91 -1.36
C LEU A 190 9.01 -25.98 -1.50
N ASN A 191 9.55 -25.53 -2.63
CA ASN A 191 10.99 -25.27 -2.73
C ASN A 191 11.34 -23.90 -2.07
N PRO A 192 12.63 -23.59 -1.82
CA PRO A 192 13.04 -22.36 -1.15
C PRO A 192 12.52 -21.06 -1.81
N THR A 193 12.50 -21.03 -3.14
CA THR A 193 11.98 -19.87 -3.88
C THR A 193 10.49 -19.68 -3.68
N GLN A 194 9.72 -20.76 -3.69
CA GLN A 194 8.28 -20.74 -3.44
C GLN A 194 7.98 -20.36 -1.98
N ALA A 195 8.72 -20.89 -1.02
CA ALA A 195 8.59 -20.57 0.40
C ALA A 195 8.88 -19.08 0.68
N ALA A 196 9.92 -18.52 0.05
CA ALA A 196 10.19 -17.09 0.12
C ALA A 196 9.05 -16.25 -0.47
N ALA A 197 8.46 -16.67 -1.59
CA ALA A 197 7.31 -15.99 -2.18
C ALA A 197 6.06 -16.04 -1.26
N VAL A 198 5.84 -17.15 -0.56
CA VAL A 198 4.75 -17.29 0.43
C VAL A 198 4.99 -16.40 1.65
N ARG A 199 6.22 -16.35 2.19
CA ARG A 199 6.63 -15.42 3.24
C ARG A 199 6.32 -13.97 2.86
N ASP A 200 6.71 -13.57 1.66
CA ASP A 200 6.49 -12.22 1.14
C ASP A 200 5.00 -11.93 0.92
N ALA A 201 4.24 -12.93 0.45
CA ALA A 201 2.79 -12.82 0.31
C ALA A 201 2.09 -12.64 1.66
N LEU A 202 2.51 -13.38 2.69
CA LEU A 202 2.01 -13.25 4.06
C LEU A 202 2.30 -11.85 4.61
N SER A 203 3.52 -11.35 4.47
CA SER A 203 3.93 -10.01 4.91
C SER A 203 3.09 -8.91 4.25
N LYS A 204 2.85 -9.01 2.93
CA LYS A 204 1.97 -8.10 2.19
C LYS A 204 0.53 -8.18 2.67
N ALA A 205 0.03 -9.37 2.97
CA ALA A 205 -1.35 -9.56 3.46
C ALA A 205 -1.54 -8.97 4.86
N ILE A 206 -0.60 -9.17 5.77
CA ILE A 206 -0.64 -8.58 7.13
C ILE A 206 -0.65 -7.05 7.02
N TYR A 207 0.25 -6.46 6.23
CA TYR A 207 0.31 -5.01 6.07
C TYR A 207 -0.98 -4.43 5.46
N ASN A 208 -1.53 -5.09 4.44
CA ASN A 208 -2.78 -4.67 3.83
C ASN A 208 -3.96 -4.70 4.81
N ASN A 209 -4.11 -5.79 5.55
CA ASN A 209 -5.20 -5.93 6.51
C ASN A 209 -5.07 -4.94 7.67
N LEU A 210 -3.84 -4.69 8.13
CA LEU A 210 -3.57 -3.67 9.13
C LEU A 210 -3.95 -2.27 8.60
N PHE A 211 -3.58 -1.96 7.37
CA PHE A 211 -3.91 -0.68 6.72
C PHE A 211 -5.43 -0.50 6.58
N GLU A 212 -6.15 -1.51 6.09
CA GLU A 212 -7.61 -1.48 5.96
C GLU A 212 -8.30 -1.32 7.32
N TRP A 213 -7.79 -1.99 8.35
CA TRP A 213 -8.29 -1.83 9.71
C TRP A 213 -8.09 -0.39 10.22
N ILE A 214 -6.91 0.21 10.01
CA ILE A 214 -6.64 1.60 10.39
C ILE A 214 -7.59 2.55 9.67
N VAL A 215 -7.80 2.38 8.35
CA VAL A 215 -8.76 3.20 7.58
C VAL A 215 -10.18 3.07 8.15
N SER A 216 -10.59 1.86 8.50
CA SER A 216 -11.89 1.62 9.16
C SER A 216 -12.01 2.37 10.49
N ARG A 217 -10.96 2.35 11.32
CA ARG A 217 -10.93 3.07 12.61
C ARG A 217 -10.97 4.59 12.41
N VAL A 218 -10.23 5.11 11.43
CA VAL A 218 -10.29 6.53 11.06
C VAL A 218 -11.70 6.92 10.64
N ASN A 219 -12.34 6.14 9.77
CA ASN A 219 -13.71 6.41 9.32
C ASN A 219 -14.73 6.37 10.47
N GLN A 220 -14.53 5.50 11.47
CA GLN A 220 -15.37 5.50 12.67
C GLN A 220 -15.26 6.81 13.46
N SER A 221 -14.07 7.39 13.56
CA SER A 221 -13.86 8.68 14.25
C SER A 221 -14.39 9.88 13.47
N LEU A 222 -14.53 9.73 12.15
CA LEU A 222 -14.96 10.79 11.23
C LEU A 222 -16.47 10.72 10.88
N GLN A 223 -17.24 9.84 11.53
CA GLN A 223 -18.67 9.69 11.26
C GLN A 223 -19.41 11.03 11.43
N ALA A 224 -20.33 11.30 10.49
CA ALA A 224 -21.11 12.53 10.51
C ALA A 224 -22.01 12.61 11.75
N HIS A 225 -21.96 13.74 12.45
CA HIS A 225 -22.78 14.05 13.62
C HIS A 225 -24.01 14.92 13.29
N GLY A 226 -24.38 15.03 11.99
CA GLY A 226 -25.49 15.83 11.50
C GLY A 226 -25.92 15.45 10.10
N GLN A 227 -26.96 16.17 9.59
CA GLN A 227 -27.41 15.96 8.22
C GLN A 227 -26.45 16.67 7.24
N ALA A 228 -25.82 15.89 6.37
CA ALA A 228 -24.98 16.42 5.31
C ALA A 228 -25.87 17.05 4.20
N SER A 229 -25.50 18.23 3.76
CA SER A 229 -26.13 18.97 2.65
C SER A 229 -25.26 18.99 1.41
N THR A 230 -23.95 19.12 1.60
CA THR A 230 -22.95 19.25 0.53
C THR A 230 -21.74 18.42 0.87
N VAL A 231 -21.08 17.90 -0.17
CA VAL A 231 -19.85 17.09 -0.04
C VAL A 231 -18.76 17.71 -0.91
N ILE A 232 -17.56 17.84 -0.36
CA ILE A 232 -16.35 18.19 -1.12
C ILE A 232 -15.42 16.98 -1.09
N GLY A 233 -15.04 16.52 -2.28
CA GLY A 233 -14.12 15.40 -2.46
C GLY A 233 -12.70 15.87 -2.76
N VAL A 234 -11.71 15.22 -2.12
CA VAL A 234 -10.29 15.42 -2.38
C VAL A 234 -9.69 14.08 -2.79
N LEU A 235 -9.22 14.00 -4.03
CA LEU A 235 -8.58 12.81 -4.58
C LEU A 235 -7.05 12.96 -4.48
N ASP A 236 -6.40 12.04 -3.76
CA ASP A 236 -4.95 11.92 -3.70
C ASP A 236 -4.54 10.58 -4.28
N ILE A 237 -3.83 10.61 -5.40
CA ILE A 237 -3.39 9.41 -6.12
C ILE A 237 -1.90 9.48 -6.44
N TYR A 238 -1.35 8.35 -6.87
CA TYR A 238 0.04 8.30 -7.38
C TYR A 238 0.22 9.27 -8.54
N GLY A 239 1.36 9.96 -8.55
CA GLY A 239 1.84 10.65 -9.74
C GLY A 239 2.34 9.67 -10.81
N PHE A 240 2.62 10.18 -12.01
CA PHE A 240 3.21 9.39 -13.09
C PHE A 240 4.64 8.96 -12.70
N GLU A 241 4.96 7.67 -12.88
CA GLU A 241 6.22 7.08 -12.46
C GLU A 241 7.08 6.67 -13.66
N ILE A 242 8.35 7.06 -13.62
CA ILE A 242 9.36 6.68 -14.61
C ILE A 242 10.60 6.25 -13.84
N PHE A 243 10.88 4.96 -13.85
CA PHE A 243 12.08 4.37 -13.29
C PHE A 243 12.96 3.79 -14.38
N GLU A 244 14.18 3.43 -14.03
CA GLU A 244 15.10 2.70 -14.91
C GLU A 244 14.51 1.35 -15.33
N ASN A 245 13.86 0.65 -14.36
CA ASN A 245 13.11 -0.58 -14.59
C ASN A 245 11.67 -0.38 -14.11
N ASN A 246 10.69 -0.46 -15.02
CA ASN A 246 9.28 -0.33 -14.71
C ASN A 246 8.62 -1.71 -14.77
N SER A 247 7.81 -2.00 -13.77
CA SER A 247 7.05 -3.24 -13.63
C SER A 247 5.59 -3.06 -14.04
N PHE A 248 4.80 -4.10 -13.83
CA PHE A 248 3.35 -4.07 -14.03
C PHE A 248 2.66 -3.03 -13.14
N GLU A 249 3.18 -2.79 -11.93
CA GLU A 249 2.67 -1.77 -11.01
C GLU A 249 2.79 -0.37 -11.63
N GLN A 250 3.92 -0.03 -12.25
CA GLN A 250 4.09 1.26 -12.92
C GLN A 250 3.18 1.41 -14.14
N LEU A 251 2.94 0.32 -14.88
CA LEU A 251 1.96 0.34 -15.97
C LEU A 251 0.56 0.70 -15.45
N CYS A 252 0.12 0.06 -14.35
CA CYS A 252 -1.19 0.33 -13.75
C CYS A 252 -1.28 1.77 -13.22
N ILE A 253 -0.26 2.25 -12.50
CA ILE A 253 -0.21 3.61 -11.96
C ILE A 253 -0.27 4.64 -13.09
N ASN A 254 0.56 4.46 -14.12
CA ASN A 254 0.62 5.37 -15.25
C ASN A 254 -0.65 5.35 -16.09
N TYR A 255 -1.29 4.19 -16.25
CA TYR A 255 -2.59 4.09 -16.92
C TYR A 255 -3.68 4.90 -16.19
N VAL A 256 -3.75 4.82 -14.86
CA VAL A 256 -4.69 5.64 -14.08
C VAL A 256 -4.44 7.14 -14.30
N ASN A 257 -3.16 7.56 -14.29
CA ASN A 257 -2.81 8.95 -14.56
C ASN A 257 -3.23 9.39 -15.98
N GLU A 258 -3.03 8.54 -17.01
CA GLU A 258 -3.48 8.82 -18.37
C GLU A 258 -5.01 8.92 -18.47
N LYS A 259 -5.75 8.08 -17.77
CA LYS A 259 -7.24 8.14 -17.72
C LYS A 259 -7.72 9.42 -17.06
N LEU A 260 -7.14 9.81 -15.95
CA LEU A 260 -7.50 11.06 -15.26
C LEU A 260 -7.17 12.27 -16.11
N GLN A 261 -6.05 12.28 -16.82
CA GLN A 261 -5.71 13.32 -17.77
C GLN A 261 -6.73 13.39 -18.92
N GLN A 262 -7.17 12.25 -19.45
CA GLN A 262 -8.23 12.19 -20.47
C GLN A 262 -9.54 12.79 -19.95
N ILE A 263 -9.97 12.39 -18.75
CA ILE A 263 -11.20 12.91 -18.12
C ILE A 263 -11.09 14.42 -17.91
N PHE A 264 -9.96 14.92 -17.42
CA PHE A 264 -9.71 16.35 -17.26
C PHE A 264 -9.82 17.11 -18.60
N ILE A 265 -9.20 16.59 -19.66
CA ILE A 265 -9.29 17.17 -21.00
C ILE A 265 -10.74 17.25 -21.49
N GLU A 266 -11.49 16.17 -21.33
CA GLU A 266 -12.89 16.10 -21.81
C GLU A 266 -13.82 17.00 -21.00
N LEU A 267 -13.74 16.95 -19.68
CA LEU A 267 -14.66 17.68 -18.80
C LEU A 267 -14.29 19.16 -18.63
N THR A 268 -13.02 19.50 -18.60
CA THR A 268 -12.60 20.87 -18.32
C THR A 268 -12.25 21.63 -19.62
N LEU A 269 -11.38 21.06 -20.46
CA LEU A 269 -10.94 21.81 -21.64
C LEU A 269 -11.96 21.75 -22.79
N LYS A 270 -12.49 20.58 -23.08
CA LYS A 270 -13.36 20.40 -24.24
C LYS A 270 -14.75 20.96 -23.96
N LYS A 271 -15.35 20.58 -22.85
CA LYS A 271 -16.71 20.99 -22.50
C LYS A 271 -16.84 22.50 -22.31
N GLU A 272 -15.88 23.13 -21.62
CA GLU A 272 -15.89 24.59 -21.46
C GLU A 272 -15.75 25.33 -22.79
N GLN A 273 -14.91 24.85 -23.70
CA GLN A 273 -14.79 25.47 -25.04
C GLN A 273 -16.06 25.30 -25.87
N GLU A 274 -16.78 24.18 -25.72
CA GLU A 274 -18.09 23.95 -26.33
C GLU A 274 -19.16 24.92 -25.76
N GLU A 275 -19.16 25.15 -24.45
CA GLU A 275 -20.04 26.12 -23.77
C GLU A 275 -19.74 27.56 -24.24
N TYR A 276 -18.47 27.96 -24.35
CA TYR A 276 -18.10 29.28 -24.89
C TYR A 276 -18.59 29.49 -26.33
N ALA A 277 -18.50 28.45 -27.14
CA ALA A 277 -19.02 28.50 -28.52
C ALA A 277 -20.54 28.64 -28.56
N GLN A 278 -21.28 27.94 -27.68
CA GLN A 278 -22.73 28.04 -27.56
C GLN A 278 -23.20 29.41 -27.08
N GLU A 279 -22.46 30.01 -26.13
CA GLU A 279 -22.76 31.34 -25.62
C GLU A 279 -22.18 32.47 -26.49
N GLN A 280 -21.63 32.16 -27.66
CA GLN A 280 -21.03 33.11 -28.62
C GLN A 280 -19.91 33.98 -28.03
N ILE A 281 -19.21 33.44 -27.03
CA ILE A 281 -18.03 34.08 -26.47
C ILE A 281 -16.87 33.93 -27.44
N GLN A 282 -16.22 35.07 -27.77
CA GLN A 282 -15.00 35.04 -28.60
C GLN A 282 -13.85 34.40 -27.80
N TRP A 283 -13.48 33.20 -28.19
CA TRP A 283 -12.47 32.39 -27.54
C TRP A 283 -11.45 31.86 -28.55
N THR A 284 -10.17 31.93 -28.21
CA THR A 284 -9.14 31.26 -29.01
C THR A 284 -8.97 29.84 -28.46
N PRO A 285 -9.27 28.79 -29.26
CA PRO A 285 -9.20 27.41 -28.79
C PRO A 285 -7.82 27.06 -28.27
N ILE A 286 -7.76 26.47 -27.09
CA ILE A 286 -6.53 25.96 -26.48
C ILE A 286 -6.13 24.68 -27.24
N LYS A 287 -4.89 24.64 -27.71
CA LYS A 287 -4.32 23.42 -28.29
C LYS A 287 -3.81 22.54 -27.17
N TYR A 288 -4.24 21.30 -27.13
CA TYR A 288 -3.81 20.28 -26.18
C TYR A 288 -3.51 18.97 -26.89
N PHE A 289 -2.63 18.18 -26.31
CA PHE A 289 -2.40 16.82 -26.76
C PHE A 289 -3.51 15.93 -26.23
N ASN A 290 -4.26 15.28 -27.12
CA ASN A 290 -5.28 14.31 -26.71
C ASN A 290 -4.62 12.95 -26.52
N ASN A 291 -4.52 12.52 -25.27
CA ASN A 291 -3.91 11.25 -24.89
C ASN A 291 -4.84 10.03 -25.05
N LYS A 292 -6.00 10.20 -25.70
CA LYS A 292 -6.95 9.10 -25.96
C LYS A 292 -6.27 7.94 -26.66
N ILE A 293 -5.36 8.18 -27.57
CA ILE A 293 -4.63 7.14 -28.29
C ILE A 293 -3.82 6.24 -27.35
N VAL A 294 -3.27 6.79 -26.25
CA VAL A 294 -2.54 6.03 -25.23
C VAL A 294 -3.50 5.16 -24.43
N CYS A 295 -4.63 5.73 -24.02
CA CYS A 295 -5.66 4.98 -23.31
C CYS A 295 -6.22 3.84 -24.18
N ASP A 296 -6.55 4.14 -25.45
CA ASP A 296 -7.08 3.14 -26.41
C ASP A 296 -6.08 2.00 -26.66
N LEU A 297 -4.76 2.30 -26.74
CA LEU A 297 -3.72 1.28 -26.87
C LEU A 297 -3.74 0.29 -25.69
N ILE A 298 -4.08 0.73 -24.51
CA ILE A 298 -4.10 -0.09 -23.31
C ILE A 298 -5.42 -0.85 -23.16
N GLU A 299 -6.57 -0.17 -23.34
CA GLU A 299 -7.89 -0.69 -22.95
C GLU A 299 -8.78 -1.14 -24.11
N SER A 300 -8.37 -0.90 -25.37
CA SER A 300 -9.23 -1.21 -26.52
C SER A 300 -9.50 -2.71 -26.64
N LYS A 301 -10.76 -3.04 -26.91
CA LYS A 301 -11.18 -4.42 -27.15
C LYS A 301 -11.02 -4.85 -28.61
N ARG A 302 -11.08 -3.89 -29.55
CA ARG A 302 -10.97 -4.15 -31.00
C ARG A 302 -10.36 -2.94 -31.73
N PRO A 303 -9.14 -3.04 -32.29
CA PRO A 303 -8.20 -4.17 -32.09
C PRO A 303 -7.82 -4.31 -30.61
N PRO A 304 -7.39 -5.52 -30.14
CA PRO A 304 -7.08 -5.71 -28.74
C PRO A 304 -5.95 -4.79 -28.29
N GLY A 305 -6.13 -4.15 -27.14
CA GLY A 305 -5.10 -3.41 -26.42
C GLY A 305 -4.20 -4.34 -25.59
N ILE A 306 -3.55 -3.74 -24.58
CA ILE A 306 -2.64 -4.48 -23.69
C ILE A 306 -3.42 -5.33 -22.68
N PHE A 307 -4.63 -4.92 -22.26
CA PHE A 307 -5.48 -5.62 -21.29
C PHE A 307 -6.45 -6.62 -21.92
#